data_a1cd06e5a92402561ca0db90fab85ad7
#
_entry.id   a1cd06e5a92402561ca0db90fab85ad7
#
_cell.length_a   1.000
_cell.length_b   1.000
_cell.length_c   1.000
_cell.angle_alpha   90.00
_cell.angle_beta   90.00
_cell.angle_gamma   90.00
#
_symmetry.space_group_name_H-M   'P 1'
#
loop_
_entity.id
_entity.type
_entity.pdbx_description
1 polymer ?
#
loop_
_entity_poly.entity_id
_entity_poly.type
_entity_poly.pdbx_seq_one_letter_code
_entity_poly.pdbx_strand_id
1 'polypeptide(L)' 'MPAPHPPEFRRRAVELARLREKPVREIAADLGISESCLRNWMARAEVDAGERPG' A
#
# COMPACT_ATOMS: atom_id res chain seq x y z
N MET A 1 15.33 16.93 2.19
CA MET A 1 14.15 16.41 2.67
C MET A 1 13.53 15.39 1.74
N PRO A 2 13.31 14.24 2.21
CA PRO A 2 12.78 13.21 1.32
C PRO A 2 11.35 13.52 0.95
N ALA A 3 11.07 13.39 -0.27
CA ALA A 3 9.74 13.62 -0.72
C ALA A 3 8.88 12.41 -0.42
N PRO A 4 7.66 12.60 -0.04
CA PRO A 4 6.78 11.46 0.14
C PRO A 4 6.54 10.80 -1.20
N HIS A 5 6.20 9.53 -1.15
CA HIS A 5 5.90 8.83 -2.37
C HIS A 5 4.64 9.43 -3.01
N PRO A 6 4.62 9.51 -4.32
CA PRO A 6 3.44 10.10 -4.98
C PRO A 6 2.21 9.24 -4.77
N PRO A 7 1.04 9.85 -4.84
CA PRO A 7 -0.20 9.08 -4.65
C PRO A 7 -0.36 7.95 -5.66
N GLU A 8 0.15 8.14 -6.86
CA GLU A 8 0.06 7.09 -7.86
C GLU A 8 0.86 5.89 -7.46
N PHE A 9 2.04 6.12 -6.90
CA PHE A 9 2.87 5.03 -6.45
C PHE A 9 2.18 4.27 -5.33
N ARG A 10 1.61 4.98 -4.38
CA ARG A 10 0.93 4.33 -3.26
C ARG A 10 -0.25 3.51 -3.74
N ARG A 11 -1.00 4.06 -4.68
CA ARG A 11 -2.15 3.36 -5.20
C ARG A 11 -1.73 2.07 -5.88
N ARG A 12 -0.66 2.15 -6.67
CA ARG A 12 -0.18 0.97 -7.35
C ARG A 12 0.28 -0.08 -6.35
N ALA A 13 0.98 0.35 -5.31
CA ALA A 13 1.46 -0.57 -4.30
C ALA A 13 0.30 -1.30 -3.63
N VAL A 14 -0.76 -0.56 -3.32
CA VAL A 14 -1.91 -1.14 -2.68
C VAL A 14 -2.60 -2.14 -3.61
N GLU A 15 -2.69 -1.79 -4.89
CA GLU A 15 -3.30 -2.67 -5.84
C GLU A 15 -2.55 -3.98 -5.94
N LEU A 16 -1.24 -3.90 -6.02
CA LEU A 16 -0.43 -5.11 -6.10
C LEU A 16 -0.60 -5.96 -4.86
N ALA A 17 -0.69 -5.31 -3.71
CA ALA A 17 -0.87 -6.04 -2.46
C ALA A 17 -2.23 -6.70 -2.42
N ARG A 18 -3.22 -6.08 -3.01
CA ARG A 18 -4.57 -6.63 -3.00
C ARG A 18 -4.69 -7.87 -3.86
N LEU A 19 -3.91 -7.92 -4.93
CA LEU A 19 -3.95 -9.09 -5.79
C LEU A 19 -3.41 -10.32 -5.08
N ARG A 20 -2.59 -10.11 -4.08
CA ARG A 20 -2.11 -11.19 -3.25
C ARG A 20 -1.41 -12.30 -4.00
N GLU A 21 -0.81 -11.97 -5.10
CA GLU A 21 -0.02 -12.95 -5.81
C GLU A 21 1.26 -13.22 -5.06
N LYS A 22 1.69 -12.26 -4.25
CA LYS A 22 2.86 -12.41 -3.42
C LYS A 22 2.54 -11.89 -2.05
N PRO A 23 3.27 -12.34 -1.04
CA PRO A 23 3.07 -11.78 0.31
C PRO A 23 3.39 -10.30 0.33
N VAL A 24 2.75 -9.61 1.26
CA VAL A 24 2.93 -8.17 1.36
C VAL A 24 4.39 -7.79 1.50
N ARG A 25 5.15 -8.55 2.28
CA ARG A 25 6.55 -8.21 2.48
C ARG A 25 7.33 -8.29 1.19
N GLU A 26 6.99 -9.23 0.31
CA GLU A 26 7.70 -9.34 -0.96
C GLU A 26 7.35 -8.17 -1.87
N ILE A 27 6.09 -7.81 -1.89
CA ILE A 27 5.67 -6.67 -2.69
C ILE A 27 6.35 -5.41 -2.18
N ALA A 28 6.42 -5.24 -0.87
CA ALA A 28 7.09 -4.06 -0.32
C ALA A 28 8.57 -4.05 -0.71
N ALA A 29 9.21 -5.20 -0.67
CA ALA A 29 10.61 -5.27 -1.05
C ALA A 29 10.79 -4.92 -2.52
N ASP A 30 9.91 -5.41 -3.36
CA ASP A 30 9.98 -5.09 -4.78
C ASP A 30 9.82 -3.60 -5.02
N LEU A 31 9.02 -2.95 -4.21
CA LEU A 31 8.79 -1.53 -4.36
C LEU A 31 9.81 -0.68 -3.62
N GLY A 32 10.66 -1.30 -2.83
CA GLY A 32 11.66 -0.55 -2.10
C GLY A 32 11.12 0.14 -0.87
N ILE A 33 10.06 -0.37 -0.28
CA ILE A 33 9.49 0.21 0.92
C ILE A 33 9.40 -0.87 1.99
N SER A 34 9.11 -0.46 3.21
CA SER A 34 9.01 -1.45 4.29
C SER A 34 7.62 -2.08 4.28
N GLU A 35 7.54 -3.25 4.85
CA GLU A 35 6.27 -3.94 4.94
C GLU A 35 5.27 -3.13 5.75
N SER A 36 5.73 -2.52 6.83
CA SER A 36 4.85 -1.69 7.64
C SER A 36 4.28 -0.53 6.85
N CYS A 37 5.11 0.07 6.02
CA CYS A 37 4.67 1.18 5.20
C CYS A 37 3.55 0.73 4.26
N LEU A 38 3.74 -0.40 3.61
CA LEU A 38 2.74 -0.89 2.67
C LEU A 38 1.45 -1.24 3.40
N ARG A 39 1.55 -1.87 4.55
CA ARG A 39 0.37 -2.20 5.32
C ARG A 39 -0.40 -0.96 5.74
N ASN A 40 0.33 0.08 6.12
CA ASN A 40 -0.31 1.33 6.46
C ASN A 40 -1.08 1.89 5.28
N TRP A 41 -0.47 1.84 4.11
CA TRP A 41 -1.13 2.34 2.91
C TRP A 41 -2.39 1.54 2.61
N MET A 42 -2.33 0.23 2.81
CA MET A 42 -3.49 -0.60 2.55
C MET A 42 -4.63 -0.24 3.50
N ALA A 43 -4.32 -0.04 4.76
CA ALA A 43 -5.33 0.33 5.74
C ALA A 43 -5.95 1.68 5.39
N ARG A 44 -5.12 2.63 4.99
CA ARG A 44 -5.63 3.93 4.65
C ARG A 44 -6.49 3.90 3.40
N ALA A 45 -6.11 3.05 2.45
CA ALA A 45 -6.88 2.93 1.24
C ALA A 45 -8.27 2.42 1.51
N GLU A 46 -8.39 1.50 2.46
CA GLU A 46 -9.70 0.99 2.83
C GLU A 46 -10.56 2.09 3.43
N VAL A 47 -9.98 2.89 4.29
CA VAL A 47 -10.71 3.98 4.90
C VAL A 47 -11.12 5.01 3.85
N ASP A 48 -10.18 5.32 2.96
CA ASP A 48 -10.46 6.31 1.92
C ASP A 48 -11.54 5.85 0.97
N ALA A 49 -11.63 4.56 0.77
CA ALA A 49 -12.64 4.04 -0.12
C ALA A 49 -14.02 4.07 0.51
N GLY A 50 -14.10 4.42 1.77
CA GLY A 50 -15.40 4.54 2.40
C GLY A 50 -16.06 3.23 2.64
N GLU A 51 -15.27 2.18 2.62
CA GLU A 51 -15.86 0.92 2.80
C GLU A 51 -16.08 0.58 4.20
N ARG A 52 -15.89 1.41 5.13
CA ARG A 52 -16.08 1.08 6.45
C ARG A 52 -17.47 0.84 6.76
N PRO A 53 -17.74 -0.14 7.49
CA PRO A 53 -19.08 -0.46 7.86
C PRO A 53 -19.55 0.55 8.83
N GLY A 54 -19.54 1.26 8.99
CA GLY A 54 -20.03 2.09 9.89
C GLY A 54 -20.33 2.49 10.79
#